data_72264e4b7ef5d726949fab55a83476c6
#
_entry.id   72264e4b7ef5d726949fab55a83476c6
#
_cell.length_a   1.000
_cell.length_b   1.000
_cell.length_c   1.000
_cell.angle_alpha   90.00
_cell.angle_beta   90.00
_cell.angle_gamma   90.00
#
_symmetry.space_group_name_H-M   'P 1'
#
loop_
_entity.id
_entity.type
_entity.pdbx_description
1 polymer ?
#
loop_
_entity_poly.entity_id
_entity_poly.type
_entity_poly.pdbx_seq_one_letter_code
_entity_poly.pdbx_strand_id
1 'polypeptide(L)'
;AAVFRTEILTKRLTETEGKFYQCFDPEKHTYVANNNDKLNDYRHQQYDCLLDADLDLRKPIAIAFDYNAQITWLIAGQVQGSILKTLKSFFTKYNRRLREVIQDFCNYYQHHICKVIYAYCDSTAKSVNYIESNHDAICVMTEEFRKYGWTVAVKYMGNPMNHKKKHLIINDAFNGEGKLFPMFNKDNNVDLLQAIPLAAAKIGKNGFQKDKSEEKKLESAESMPYELRTDGTDAWDNLFLGCLLLPYDDGGFIWSPTPTQ
;
A
#
# COMPACT_ATOMS: atom_id res chain seq x y z
N ALA A 1 -4.86 2.51 -24.92
CA ALA A 1 -4.85 1.94 -23.54
C ALA A 1 -5.10 0.43 -23.55
N ALA A 2 -6.12 -0.09 -24.29
CA ALA A 2 -6.40 -1.53 -24.32
C ALA A 2 -5.28 -2.34 -25.01
N VAL A 3 -4.72 -1.86 -26.12
CA VAL A 3 -3.60 -2.51 -26.84
C VAL A 3 -2.35 -2.55 -25.95
N PHE A 4 -2.04 -1.44 -25.26
CA PHE A 4 -0.93 -1.41 -24.29
C PHE A 4 -1.11 -2.44 -23.16
N ARG A 5 -2.33 -2.54 -22.62
CA ARG A 5 -2.62 -3.53 -21.56
C ARG A 5 -2.43 -4.97 -22.05
N THR A 6 -2.81 -5.27 -23.28
CA THR A 6 -2.75 -6.66 -23.77
C THR A 6 -1.36 -7.06 -24.27
N GLU A 7 -0.71 -6.26 -25.10
CA GLU A 7 0.56 -6.66 -25.74
C GLU A 7 1.78 -6.42 -24.85
N ILE A 8 1.91 -5.25 -24.24
CA ILE A 8 3.09 -4.91 -23.41
C ILE A 8 3.05 -5.64 -22.07
N LEU A 9 1.87 -5.78 -21.45
CA LEU A 9 1.72 -6.59 -20.25
C LEU A 9 2.08 -8.05 -20.50
N THR A 10 1.58 -8.66 -21.60
CA THR A 10 1.87 -10.05 -21.92
C THR A 10 3.36 -10.28 -22.16
N LYS A 11 4.03 -9.38 -22.91
CA LYS A 11 5.47 -9.49 -23.19
C LYS A 11 6.31 -9.33 -21.92
N ARG A 12 5.97 -8.40 -21.02
CA ARG A 12 6.70 -8.19 -19.75
C ARG A 12 6.43 -9.26 -18.70
N LEU A 13 5.27 -9.91 -18.74
CA LEU A 13 4.91 -10.98 -17.81
C LEU A 13 5.67 -12.30 -18.07
N THR A 14 6.14 -12.52 -19.31
CA THR A 14 6.84 -13.77 -19.69
C THR A 14 8.33 -13.77 -19.38
N GLU A 15 8.96 -12.59 -19.17
CA GLU A 15 10.39 -12.49 -18.85
C GLU A 15 10.61 -12.54 -17.34
N THR A 16 11.11 -13.67 -16.81
CA THR A 16 11.43 -13.83 -15.38
C THR A 16 12.75 -13.13 -15.00
N GLU A 17 13.67 -13.02 -15.94
CA GLU A 17 14.93 -12.29 -15.74
C GLU A 17 14.68 -10.78 -15.72
N GLY A 18 15.10 -10.13 -14.63
CA GLY A 18 14.96 -8.68 -14.47
C GLY A 18 13.74 -8.21 -13.68
N LYS A 19 12.93 -9.09 -13.11
CA LYS A 19 11.84 -8.68 -12.19
C LYS A 19 12.37 -8.34 -10.81
N PHE A 20 11.79 -7.31 -10.19
CA PHE A 20 12.13 -6.96 -8.81
C PHE A 20 11.52 -7.95 -7.80
N TYR A 21 10.31 -8.43 -8.05
CA TYR A 21 9.60 -9.43 -7.23
C TYR A 21 9.61 -10.79 -7.92
N GLN A 22 10.77 -11.47 -7.91
CA GLN A 22 11.00 -12.72 -8.64
C GLN A 22 10.21 -13.90 -8.08
N CYS A 23 10.00 -13.89 -6.75
CA CYS A 23 9.34 -14.98 -6.02
C CYS A 23 7.85 -14.74 -5.81
N PHE A 24 7.31 -13.64 -6.34
CA PHE A 24 5.86 -13.40 -6.28
C PHE A 24 5.11 -14.35 -7.20
N ASP A 25 4.18 -15.10 -6.63
CA ASP A 25 3.31 -16.03 -7.31
C ASP A 25 1.84 -15.68 -6.95
N PRO A 26 1.03 -15.23 -7.91
CA PRO A 26 -0.36 -14.84 -7.61
C PRO A 26 -1.21 -15.95 -7.01
N GLU A 27 -0.93 -17.21 -7.35
CA GLU A 27 -1.69 -18.35 -6.82
C GLU A 27 -1.41 -18.61 -5.33
N LYS A 28 -0.17 -18.33 -4.90
CA LYS A 28 0.27 -18.53 -3.50
C LYS A 28 0.05 -17.32 -2.61
N HIS A 29 0.16 -16.12 -3.20
CA HIS A 29 0.23 -14.87 -2.43
C HIS A 29 -1.04 -14.03 -2.50
N THR A 30 -2.09 -14.53 -3.16
CA THR A 30 -3.39 -13.86 -3.18
C THR A 30 -4.50 -14.72 -2.60
N TYR A 31 -5.53 -14.07 -2.09
CA TYR A 31 -6.73 -14.70 -1.58
C TYR A 31 -7.96 -13.84 -1.90
N VAL A 32 -9.13 -14.46 -1.82
CA VAL A 32 -10.43 -13.77 -1.88
C VAL A 32 -11.10 -13.93 -0.53
N ALA A 33 -11.60 -12.84 0.03
CA ALA A 33 -12.24 -12.85 1.34
C ALA A 33 -13.40 -11.84 1.36
N ASN A 34 -14.57 -12.29 0.91
CA ASN A 34 -15.78 -11.50 0.87
C ASN A 34 -16.79 -11.97 1.93
N ASN A 35 -17.45 -11.04 2.57
CA ASN A 35 -18.59 -11.32 3.45
C ASN A 35 -19.86 -11.43 2.62
N ASN A 36 -20.18 -12.65 2.15
CA ASN A 36 -21.30 -12.90 1.26
C ASN A 36 -22.68 -12.55 1.89
N ASP A 37 -22.81 -12.65 3.21
CA ASP A 37 -24.06 -12.28 3.90
C ASP A 37 -24.28 -10.76 3.77
N LYS A 38 -23.23 -9.98 3.93
CA LYS A 38 -23.29 -8.53 3.74
C LYS A 38 -23.51 -8.14 2.28
N LEU A 39 -22.94 -8.87 1.32
CA LEU A 39 -23.19 -8.64 -0.11
C LEU A 39 -24.67 -8.82 -0.47
N ASN A 40 -25.36 -9.80 0.12
CA ASN A 40 -26.78 -10.03 -0.11
C ASN A 40 -27.65 -8.92 0.50
N ASP A 41 -27.24 -8.35 1.64
CA ASP A 41 -27.94 -7.24 2.30
C ASP A 41 -27.64 -5.88 1.64
N TYR A 42 -26.58 -5.77 0.89
CA TYR A 42 -26.12 -4.55 0.24
C TYR A 42 -26.94 -4.21 -1.01
N ARG A 43 -28.23 -3.99 -0.80
CA ARG A 43 -29.12 -3.46 -1.86
C ARG A 43 -28.79 -2.01 -2.26
N HIS A 44 -27.87 -1.34 -1.56
CA HIS A 44 -27.51 0.07 -1.73
C HIS A 44 -25.99 0.30 -1.71
N GLN A 45 -25.33 -0.07 -2.78
CA GLN A 45 -24.33 0.70 -3.55
C GLN A 45 -23.09 1.32 -2.88
N GLN A 46 -22.76 1.17 -1.64
CA GLN A 46 -21.43 1.58 -1.15
C GLN A 46 -20.63 0.36 -0.71
N TYR A 47 -19.63 0.02 -1.52
CA TYR A 47 -18.62 -0.95 -1.12
C TYR A 47 -17.78 -0.35 0.00
N ASP A 48 -17.80 -0.93 1.17
CA ASP A 48 -17.02 -0.53 2.33
C ASP A 48 -16.41 -1.75 3.05
N CYS A 49 -15.66 -1.50 4.11
CA CYS A 49 -14.92 -2.52 4.84
C CYS A 49 -15.79 -3.61 5.52
N LEU A 50 -17.09 -3.46 5.58
CA LEU A 50 -18.00 -4.50 6.09
C LEU A 50 -18.12 -5.68 5.13
N LEU A 51 -17.75 -5.50 3.87
CA LEU A 51 -17.68 -6.55 2.87
C LEU A 51 -16.44 -7.42 2.99
N ASP A 52 -15.42 -6.96 3.71
CA ASP A 52 -14.15 -7.65 3.86
C ASP A 52 -14.22 -8.69 4.99
N ALA A 53 -14.10 -9.97 4.66
CA ALA A 53 -14.06 -11.05 5.66
C ALA A 53 -12.65 -11.27 6.25
N ASP A 54 -11.63 -10.61 5.71
CA ASP A 54 -10.22 -10.70 6.13
C ASP A 54 -9.81 -9.59 7.12
N LEU A 55 -10.65 -8.59 7.30
CA LEU A 55 -10.41 -7.45 8.17
C LEU A 55 -10.86 -7.75 9.62
N ASP A 56 -9.94 -7.61 10.58
CA ASP A 56 -10.32 -7.55 11.99
C ASP A 56 -10.68 -6.11 12.36
N LEU A 57 -11.97 -5.83 12.52
CA LEU A 57 -12.50 -4.50 12.81
C LEU A 57 -11.99 -3.91 14.15
N ARG A 58 -11.46 -4.75 15.05
CA ARG A 58 -10.99 -4.34 16.39
C ARG A 58 -9.50 -4.11 16.48
N LYS A 59 -8.75 -4.44 15.42
CA LYS A 59 -7.30 -4.24 15.36
C LYS A 59 -6.93 -2.97 14.61
N PRO A 60 -5.81 -2.34 14.93
CA PRO A 60 -5.29 -1.22 14.16
C PRO A 60 -5.04 -1.58 12.69
N ILE A 61 -5.08 -0.59 11.83
CA ILE A 61 -4.68 -0.72 10.43
C ILE A 61 -3.27 -0.15 10.26
N ALA A 62 -2.39 -0.91 9.63
CA ALA A 62 -1.09 -0.44 9.19
C ALA A 62 -1.22 0.19 7.81
N ILE A 63 -0.60 1.33 7.58
CA ILE A 63 -0.58 1.99 6.29
C ILE A 63 0.81 2.46 5.89
N ALA A 64 1.02 2.57 4.58
CA ALA A 64 2.14 3.30 4.03
C ALA A 64 1.74 4.03 2.74
N PHE A 65 2.51 5.04 2.40
CA PHE A 65 2.28 5.86 1.22
C PHE A 65 3.47 5.83 0.28
N ASP A 66 3.20 6.13 -0.99
CA ASP A 66 4.18 6.73 -1.90
C ASP A 66 3.64 8.07 -2.40
N TYR A 67 4.43 9.11 -2.16
CA TYR A 67 4.07 10.51 -2.44
C TYR A 67 4.68 10.94 -3.76
N ASN A 68 3.96 10.79 -4.86
CA ASN A 68 4.41 11.29 -6.16
C ASN A 68 3.50 12.42 -6.65
N ALA A 69 4.06 13.33 -7.47
CA ALA A 69 3.32 14.47 -8.01
C ALA A 69 2.18 14.08 -8.95
N GLN A 70 2.28 12.94 -9.64
CA GLN A 70 1.32 12.47 -10.64
C GLN A 70 0.31 11.48 -10.07
N ILE A 71 0.71 10.71 -9.08
CA ILE A 71 -0.09 9.70 -8.41
C ILE A 71 0.34 9.60 -6.95
N THR A 72 -0.62 9.49 -6.04
CA THR A 72 -0.36 9.23 -4.62
C THR A 72 -1.00 7.91 -4.26
N TRP A 73 -0.22 6.98 -3.72
CA TRP A 73 -0.69 5.69 -3.26
C TRP A 73 -0.78 5.62 -1.74
N LEU A 74 -1.80 4.90 -1.26
CA LEU A 74 -1.97 4.47 0.11
C LEU A 74 -2.27 2.98 0.12
N ILE A 75 -1.45 2.20 0.82
CA ILE A 75 -1.67 0.77 1.01
C ILE A 75 -2.04 0.50 2.45
N ALA A 76 -3.14 -0.23 2.65
CA ALA A 76 -3.64 -0.64 3.95
C ALA A 76 -3.44 -2.14 4.19
N GLY A 77 -3.01 -2.51 5.39
CA GLY A 77 -2.80 -3.89 5.77
C GLY A 77 -2.98 -4.14 7.27
N GLN A 78 -3.08 -5.41 7.64
CA GLN A 78 -3.04 -5.87 9.02
C GLN A 78 -2.10 -7.06 9.17
N VAL A 79 -1.32 -7.08 10.24
CA VAL A 79 -0.55 -8.26 10.63
C VAL A 79 -1.45 -9.17 11.45
N GLN A 80 -1.59 -10.41 11.00
CA GLN A 80 -2.36 -11.45 11.67
C GLN A 80 -1.46 -12.69 11.87
N GLY A 81 -0.91 -12.85 13.07
CA GLY A 81 0.14 -13.82 13.32
C GLY A 81 1.42 -13.49 12.55
N SER A 82 1.91 -14.42 11.74
CA SER A 82 3.07 -14.24 10.84
C SER A 82 2.70 -13.80 9.44
N ILE A 83 1.47 -13.36 9.20
CA ILE A 83 0.99 -12.97 7.87
C ILE A 83 0.71 -11.47 7.85
N LEU A 84 1.28 -10.76 6.88
CA LEU A 84 0.81 -9.43 6.50
C LEU A 84 -0.29 -9.60 5.45
N LYS A 85 -1.52 -9.31 5.84
CA LYS A 85 -2.64 -9.19 4.89
C LYS A 85 -2.66 -7.78 4.32
N THR A 86 -2.35 -7.65 3.04
CA THR A 86 -2.58 -6.41 2.29
C THR A 86 -4.07 -6.33 1.97
N LEU A 87 -4.80 -5.56 2.76
CA LEU A 87 -6.27 -5.51 2.75
C LEU A 87 -6.79 -4.77 1.53
N LYS A 88 -6.28 -3.55 1.30
CA LYS A 88 -6.74 -2.70 0.20
C LYS A 88 -5.71 -1.67 -0.19
N SER A 89 -5.62 -1.41 -1.48
CA SER A 89 -4.86 -0.31 -2.06
C SER A 89 -5.79 0.81 -2.53
N PHE A 90 -5.35 2.05 -2.32
CA PHE A 90 -5.99 3.27 -2.78
C PHE A 90 -4.98 4.10 -3.55
N PHE A 91 -5.44 4.81 -4.55
CA PHE A 91 -4.62 5.83 -5.20
C PHE A 91 -5.46 6.98 -5.73
N THR A 92 -4.83 8.12 -5.87
CA THR A 92 -5.40 9.31 -6.51
C THR A 92 -4.43 9.84 -7.55
N LYS A 93 -4.97 10.44 -8.62
CA LYS A 93 -4.18 10.96 -9.75
C LYS A 93 -4.46 12.44 -9.98
N TYR A 94 -3.53 13.11 -10.62
CA TYR A 94 -3.64 14.49 -11.10
C TYR A 94 -3.89 15.50 -9.99
N ASN A 95 -5.05 16.15 -9.98
CA ASN A 95 -5.41 17.18 -8.99
C ASN A 95 -5.84 16.62 -7.63
N ARG A 96 -6.16 15.33 -7.55
CA ARG A 96 -6.43 14.62 -6.30
C ARG A 96 -5.11 14.08 -5.74
N ARG A 97 -4.81 14.41 -4.49
CA ARG A 97 -3.51 14.13 -3.86
C ARG A 97 -3.70 13.42 -2.51
N LEU A 98 -2.80 13.73 -1.56
CA LEU A 98 -2.74 13.08 -0.26
C LEU A 98 -4.04 13.17 0.55
N ARG A 99 -4.71 14.34 0.60
CA ARG A 99 -5.95 14.49 1.36
C ARG A 99 -7.08 13.63 0.77
N GLU A 100 -7.18 13.60 -0.53
CA GLU A 100 -8.23 12.85 -1.23
C GLU A 100 -8.05 11.34 -1.13
N VAL A 101 -6.82 10.82 -1.17
CA VAL A 101 -6.59 9.38 -0.96
C VAL A 101 -6.88 8.98 0.50
N ILE A 102 -6.63 9.88 1.46
CA ILE A 102 -6.99 9.67 2.86
C ILE A 102 -8.51 9.69 3.04
N GLN A 103 -9.23 10.59 2.35
CA GLN A 103 -10.68 10.62 2.35
C GLN A 103 -11.29 9.33 1.80
N ASP A 104 -10.75 8.83 0.67
CA ASP A 104 -11.18 7.55 0.08
C ASP A 104 -10.98 6.39 1.07
N PHE A 105 -9.83 6.35 1.78
CA PHE A 105 -9.57 5.39 2.85
C PHE A 105 -10.57 5.54 4.00
N CYS A 106 -10.78 6.76 4.51
CA CYS A 106 -11.67 7.01 5.65
C CYS A 106 -13.12 6.66 5.34
N ASN A 107 -13.58 6.94 4.12
CA ASN A 107 -14.90 6.57 3.64
C ASN A 107 -15.06 5.06 3.56
N TYR A 108 -14.05 4.34 3.04
CA TYR A 108 -14.08 2.89 2.97
C TYR A 108 -14.09 2.24 4.35
N TYR A 109 -13.23 2.70 5.27
CA TYR A 109 -13.10 2.17 6.64
C TYR A 109 -13.97 2.92 7.66
N GLN A 110 -15.05 3.58 7.24
CA GLN A 110 -15.94 4.33 8.15
C GLN A 110 -16.51 3.48 9.28
N HIS A 111 -16.79 2.20 9.01
CA HIS A 111 -17.35 1.24 9.99
C HIS A 111 -16.27 0.46 10.76
N HIS A 112 -15.00 0.75 10.54
CA HIS A 112 -13.91 0.13 11.33
C HIS A 112 -13.96 0.63 12.77
N ILE A 113 -13.93 -0.31 13.74
CA ILE A 113 -14.14 -0.02 15.16
C ILE A 113 -12.89 0.61 15.79
N CYS A 114 -11.71 0.01 15.53
CA CYS A 114 -10.44 0.50 16.05
C CYS A 114 -9.93 1.65 15.18
N LYS A 115 -10.19 2.89 15.60
CA LYS A 115 -9.76 4.10 14.87
C LYS A 115 -8.29 4.46 15.12
N VAL A 116 -7.41 3.45 15.09
CA VAL A 116 -5.94 3.61 15.26
C VAL A 116 -5.23 3.15 13.99
N ILE A 117 -4.32 3.98 13.51
CA ILE A 117 -3.49 3.73 12.34
C ILE A 117 -2.02 3.74 12.75
N TYR A 118 -1.26 2.75 12.30
CA TYR A 118 0.20 2.78 12.29
C TYR A 118 0.68 3.18 10.90
N ALA A 119 1.15 4.42 10.76
CA ALA A 119 1.63 4.97 9.50
C ALA A 119 3.14 4.81 9.38
N TYR A 120 3.60 3.97 8.47
CA TYR A 120 5.01 3.76 8.16
C TYR A 120 5.48 4.80 7.16
N CYS A 121 6.41 5.64 7.61
CA CYS A 121 6.92 6.76 6.84
C CYS A 121 8.45 6.70 6.75
N ASP A 122 8.98 6.89 5.56
CA ASP A 122 10.41 7.11 5.34
C ASP A 122 10.76 8.62 5.33
N SER A 123 12.02 8.95 5.02
CA SER A 123 12.48 10.34 5.01
C SER A 123 11.78 11.21 3.95
N THR A 124 11.17 10.62 2.92
CA THR A 124 10.45 11.38 1.87
C THR A 124 9.20 12.05 2.41
N ALA A 125 8.57 11.47 3.45
CA ALA A 125 7.41 12.05 4.11
C ALA A 125 7.67 13.40 4.79
N LYS A 126 8.93 13.72 5.06
CA LYS A 126 9.37 15.01 5.61
C LYS A 126 9.69 16.05 4.53
N SER A 127 9.63 15.67 3.27
CA SER A 127 9.84 16.59 2.15
C SER A 127 8.62 17.47 1.95
N VAL A 128 8.81 18.77 1.96
CA VAL A 128 7.73 19.78 2.01
C VAL A 128 7.14 20.12 0.62
N ASN A 129 7.75 19.63 -0.47
CA ASN A 129 7.73 20.40 -1.73
C ASN A 129 6.53 20.24 -2.66
N TYR A 130 5.59 19.30 -2.49
CA TYR A 130 4.45 19.23 -3.43
C TYR A 130 3.10 18.87 -2.83
N ILE A 131 3.00 18.81 -1.53
CA ILE A 131 1.73 18.47 -0.88
C ILE A 131 0.99 19.74 -0.52
N GLU A 132 1.59 20.59 0.28
CA GLU A 132 1.12 21.95 0.63
C GLU A 132 2.30 22.83 0.98
N SER A 133 2.19 24.14 0.69
CA SER A 133 3.25 25.13 0.92
C SER A 133 3.48 25.39 2.39
N ASN A 134 3.96 24.67 3.23
CA ASN A 134 4.39 24.87 4.62
C ASN A 134 4.13 23.65 5.53
N HIS A 135 3.61 22.52 5.01
CA HIS A 135 3.36 21.34 5.81
C HIS A 135 4.02 20.11 5.16
N ASP A 136 4.70 19.29 5.95
CA ASP A 136 5.18 18.01 5.48
C ASP A 136 4.03 16.98 5.35
N ALA A 137 4.29 15.88 4.66
CA ALA A 137 3.26 14.87 4.45
C ALA A 137 2.74 14.26 5.76
N ILE A 138 3.56 14.19 6.80
CA ILE A 138 3.17 13.66 8.12
C ILE A 138 2.15 14.59 8.77
N CYS A 139 2.38 15.89 8.70
CA CYS A 139 1.44 16.89 9.25
C CYS A 139 0.10 16.81 8.54
N VAL A 140 0.10 16.89 7.19
CA VAL A 140 -1.12 16.83 6.37
C VAL A 140 -1.88 15.53 6.60
N MET A 141 -1.18 14.41 6.64
CA MET A 141 -1.76 13.09 6.90
C MET A 141 -2.44 13.05 8.28
N THR A 142 -1.73 13.47 9.32
CA THR A 142 -2.24 13.41 10.70
C THR A 142 -3.47 14.31 10.89
N GLU A 143 -3.45 15.51 10.31
CA GLU A 143 -4.59 16.43 10.33
C GLU A 143 -5.80 15.84 9.60
N GLU A 144 -5.59 15.28 8.40
CA GLU A 144 -6.70 14.76 7.61
C GLU A 144 -7.35 13.54 8.26
N PHE A 145 -6.58 12.56 8.72
CA PHE A 145 -7.12 11.42 9.46
C PHE A 145 -7.89 11.80 10.73
N ARG A 146 -7.40 12.83 11.46
CA ARG A 146 -8.07 13.33 12.67
C ARG A 146 -9.49 13.85 12.40
N LYS A 147 -9.75 14.46 11.24
CA LYS A 147 -11.09 14.92 10.85
C LYS A 147 -12.12 13.79 10.81
N TYR A 148 -11.66 12.57 10.54
CA TYR A 148 -12.50 11.35 10.49
C TYR A 148 -12.43 10.52 11.77
N GLY A 149 -11.88 11.07 12.85
CA GLY A 149 -11.80 10.42 14.17
C GLY A 149 -10.69 9.36 14.29
N TRP A 150 -9.73 9.31 13.35
CA TRP A 150 -8.61 8.39 13.43
C TRP A 150 -7.44 8.98 14.24
N THR A 151 -6.79 8.13 15.02
CA THR A 151 -5.51 8.41 15.68
C THR A 151 -4.38 7.80 14.88
N VAL A 152 -3.39 8.61 14.52
CA VAL A 152 -2.23 8.16 13.75
C VAL A 152 -1.01 8.04 14.63
N ALA A 153 -0.46 6.83 14.74
CA ALA A 153 0.84 6.55 15.34
C ALA A 153 1.89 6.45 14.23
N VAL A 154 2.67 7.51 14.05
CA VAL A 154 3.71 7.55 13.01
C VAL A 154 4.89 6.67 13.41
N LYS A 155 5.24 5.73 12.54
CA LYS A 155 6.41 4.86 12.62
C LYS A 155 7.45 5.31 11.61
N TYR A 156 8.41 6.09 12.05
CA TYR A 156 9.45 6.64 11.17
C TYR A 156 10.55 5.62 10.90
N MET A 157 10.73 5.23 9.64
CA MET A 157 11.68 4.20 9.21
C MET A 157 13.08 4.75 8.86
N GLY A 158 13.26 6.08 8.87
CA GLY A 158 14.51 6.71 8.47
C GLY A 158 14.67 6.80 6.95
N ASN A 159 15.92 6.69 6.48
CA ASN A 159 16.20 6.73 5.05
C ASN A 159 15.71 5.47 4.33
N PRO A 160 15.29 5.58 3.06
CA PRO A 160 14.87 4.44 2.27
C PRO A 160 15.95 3.34 2.24
N MET A 161 15.51 2.09 2.42
CA MET A 161 16.40 0.95 2.36
C MET A 161 17.01 0.80 0.96
N ASN A 162 18.27 0.38 0.88
CA ASN A 162 18.93 0.05 -0.38
C ASN A 162 18.12 -1.01 -1.17
N HIS A 163 17.92 -0.78 -2.47
CA HIS A 163 17.07 -1.63 -3.32
C HIS A 163 17.51 -3.11 -3.34
N LYS A 164 18.83 -3.40 -3.33
CA LYS A 164 19.32 -4.78 -3.28
C LYS A 164 18.90 -5.48 -1.99
N LYS A 165 19.05 -4.81 -0.84
CA LYS A 165 18.63 -5.38 0.46
C LYS A 165 17.11 -5.54 0.53
N LYS A 166 16.36 -4.55 0.03
CA LYS A 166 14.90 -4.60 -0.07
C LYS A 166 14.47 -5.80 -0.93
N HIS A 167 15.05 -5.96 -2.11
CA HIS A 167 14.78 -7.07 -3.02
C HIS A 167 14.98 -8.44 -2.36
N LEU A 168 16.11 -8.64 -1.67
CA LEU A 168 16.39 -9.90 -0.97
C LEU A 168 15.35 -10.19 0.11
N ILE A 169 15.12 -9.25 1.03
CA ILE A 169 14.18 -9.44 2.14
C ILE A 169 12.76 -9.77 1.64
N ILE A 170 12.29 -9.07 0.61
CA ILE A 170 10.93 -9.26 0.09
C ILE A 170 10.80 -10.60 -0.65
N ASN A 171 11.80 -10.99 -1.45
CA ASN A 171 11.74 -12.27 -2.15
C ASN A 171 11.91 -13.47 -1.19
N ASP A 172 12.74 -13.35 -0.15
CA ASP A 172 12.82 -14.35 0.93
C ASP A 172 11.45 -14.50 1.62
N ALA A 173 10.75 -13.39 1.88
CA ALA A 173 9.41 -13.45 2.46
C ALA A 173 8.38 -14.11 1.53
N PHE A 174 8.42 -13.85 0.22
CA PHE A 174 7.57 -14.54 -0.76
C PHE A 174 7.91 -16.04 -0.84
N ASN A 175 9.15 -16.44 -0.60
CA ASN A 175 9.52 -17.86 -0.51
C ASN A 175 9.12 -18.53 0.83
N GLY A 176 8.58 -17.76 1.79
CA GLY A 176 8.23 -18.27 3.11
C GLY A 176 9.40 -18.37 4.09
N GLU A 177 10.56 -17.79 3.75
CA GLU A 177 11.77 -17.81 4.58
C GLU A 177 11.84 -16.64 5.57
N GLY A 178 10.91 -15.68 5.46
CA GLY A 178 10.85 -14.49 6.31
C GLY A 178 10.04 -14.68 7.59
N LYS A 179 10.16 -13.73 8.52
CA LYS A 179 9.33 -13.68 9.75
C LYS A 179 7.88 -13.27 9.46
N LEU A 180 7.63 -12.65 8.33
CA LEU A 180 6.35 -12.12 7.92
C LEU A 180 6.06 -12.56 6.48
N PHE A 181 4.98 -13.30 6.28
CA PHE A 181 4.55 -13.78 4.97
C PHE A 181 3.54 -12.82 4.35
N PRO A 182 3.78 -12.27 3.15
CA PRO A 182 2.86 -11.33 2.52
C PRO A 182 1.74 -12.04 1.77
N MET A 183 0.51 -11.61 2.04
CA MET A 183 -0.70 -12.04 1.35
C MET A 183 -1.52 -10.83 0.90
N PHE A 184 -2.20 -10.93 -0.24
CA PHE A 184 -2.98 -9.84 -0.81
C PHE A 184 -4.44 -10.23 -1.01
N ASN A 185 -5.37 -9.39 -0.56
CA ASN A 185 -6.75 -9.50 -0.98
C ASN A 185 -6.86 -9.16 -2.47
N LYS A 186 -7.23 -10.14 -3.29
CA LYS A 186 -7.20 -10.05 -4.75
C LYS A 186 -8.15 -8.98 -5.28
N ASP A 187 -9.34 -8.90 -4.71
CA ASP A 187 -10.40 -8.02 -5.22
C ASP A 187 -10.15 -6.55 -4.86
N ASN A 188 -9.48 -6.32 -3.73
CA ASN A 188 -9.20 -4.98 -3.21
C ASN A 188 -7.84 -4.40 -3.65
N ASN A 189 -7.00 -5.18 -4.37
CA ASN A 189 -5.65 -4.77 -4.77
C ASN A 189 -5.37 -5.02 -6.26
N VAL A 190 -6.37 -4.86 -7.12
CA VAL A 190 -6.28 -5.22 -8.55
C VAL A 190 -5.12 -4.53 -9.25
N ASP A 191 -5.02 -3.20 -9.13
CA ASP A 191 -3.96 -2.44 -9.83
C ASP A 191 -2.58 -2.71 -9.23
N LEU A 192 -2.47 -2.83 -7.90
CA LEU A 192 -1.23 -3.19 -7.23
C LEU A 192 -0.73 -4.58 -7.67
N LEU A 193 -1.62 -5.57 -7.75
CA LEU A 193 -1.30 -6.92 -8.19
C LEU A 193 -0.88 -6.99 -9.66
N GLN A 194 -1.36 -6.06 -10.49
CA GLN A 194 -0.87 -5.89 -11.86
C GLN A 194 0.50 -5.19 -11.90
N ALA A 195 0.77 -4.25 -11.01
CA ALA A 195 2.03 -3.51 -10.95
C ALA A 195 3.21 -4.36 -10.43
N ILE A 196 2.98 -5.29 -9.49
CA ILE A 196 4.03 -6.14 -8.90
C ILE A 196 4.83 -6.91 -9.97
N PRO A 197 4.23 -7.70 -10.87
CA PRO A 197 4.98 -8.43 -11.90
C PRO A 197 5.61 -7.53 -12.98
N LEU A 198 5.16 -6.27 -13.08
CA LEU A 198 5.70 -5.28 -14.02
C LEU A 198 6.90 -4.52 -13.46
N ALA A 199 7.12 -4.55 -12.16
CA ALA A 199 8.25 -3.89 -11.52
C ALA A 199 9.56 -4.54 -11.92
N ALA A 200 10.22 -3.95 -12.91
CA ALA A 200 11.52 -4.41 -13.40
C ALA A 200 12.66 -4.03 -12.45
N ALA A 201 13.72 -4.80 -12.49
CA ALA A 201 15.01 -4.48 -11.85
C ALA A 201 16.04 -4.15 -12.92
N LYS A 202 16.98 -3.26 -12.58
CA LYS A 202 18.11 -2.92 -13.44
C LYS A 202 19.38 -2.69 -12.63
N ILE A 203 20.53 -2.79 -13.29
CA ILE A 203 21.80 -2.33 -12.74
C ILE A 203 22.02 -0.90 -13.20
N GLY A 204 21.92 0.05 -12.28
CA GLY A 204 22.16 1.47 -12.53
C GLY A 204 23.53 1.90 -11.98
N LYS A 205 23.78 3.21 -11.99
CA LYS A 205 25.03 3.79 -11.45
C LYS A 205 25.27 3.43 -9.97
N ASN A 206 24.22 3.27 -9.20
CA ASN A 206 24.25 2.94 -7.77
C ASN A 206 24.08 1.43 -7.50
N GLY A 207 24.33 0.57 -8.50
CA GLY A 207 24.14 -0.88 -8.41
C GLY A 207 22.72 -1.33 -8.74
N PHE A 208 22.31 -2.47 -8.15
CA PHE A 208 20.99 -3.05 -8.36
C PHE A 208 19.88 -2.15 -7.81
N GLN A 209 18.87 -1.88 -8.63
CA GLN A 209 17.73 -1.04 -8.26
C GLN A 209 16.46 -1.42 -9.04
N LYS A 210 15.29 -1.05 -8.48
CA LYS A 210 14.01 -1.09 -9.20
C LYS A 210 14.06 -0.11 -10.38
N ASP A 211 13.59 -0.49 -11.55
CA ASP A 211 13.57 0.39 -12.72
C ASP A 211 12.42 1.38 -12.64
N LYS A 212 12.76 2.64 -12.42
CA LYS A 212 11.85 3.78 -12.31
C LYS A 212 11.80 4.65 -13.57
N SER A 213 12.22 4.11 -14.71
CA SER A 213 12.27 4.90 -15.95
C SER A 213 10.89 5.36 -16.43
N GLU A 214 9.86 4.58 -16.16
CA GLU A 214 8.48 4.92 -16.52
C GLU A 214 7.87 6.01 -15.62
N GLU A 215 8.30 6.16 -14.36
CA GLU A 215 7.77 7.16 -13.42
C GLU A 215 7.94 8.60 -13.91
N LYS A 216 8.99 8.86 -14.71
CA LYS A 216 9.33 10.19 -15.24
C LYS A 216 8.59 10.56 -16.51
N LYS A 217 7.87 9.62 -17.13
CA LYS A 217 7.15 9.85 -18.36
C LYS A 217 5.74 10.36 -18.05
N LEU A 218 5.28 11.33 -18.85
CA LEU A 218 3.87 11.71 -18.82
C LEU A 218 3.00 10.55 -19.34
N GLU A 219 1.79 10.42 -18.79
CA GLU A 219 0.85 9.42 -19.25
C GLU A 219 0.36 9.73 -20.66
N SER A 220 0.48 8.77 -21.55
CA SER A 220 0.04 8.83 -22.94
C SER A 220 -0.52 7.48 -23.36
N ALA A 221 -1.09 7.39 -24.56
CA ALA A 221 -1.58 6.12 -25.09
C ALA A 221 -0.48 5.05 -25.25
N GLU A 222 0.77 5.48 -25.38
CA GLU A 222 1.95 4.61 -25.59
C GLU A 222 2.75 4.36 -24.30
N SER A 223 2.46 5.10 -23.22
CA SER A 223 3.17 4.95 -21.94
C SER A 223 2.42 4.03 -20.98
N MET A 224 3.15 3.50 -20.00
CA MET A 224 2.54 2.73 -18.89
C MET A 224 1.61 3.65 -18.07
N PRO A 225 0.34 3.25 -17.82
CA PRO A 225 -0.55 3.96 -16.92
C PRO A 225 0.10 4.18 -15.54
N TYR A 226 -0.18 5.32 -14.91
CA TYR A 226 0.44 5.66 -13.64
C TYR A 226 0.23 4.59 -12.57
N GLU A 227 -0.97 3.99 -12.49
CA GLU A 227 -1.32 2.94 -11.52
C GLU A 227 -0.55 1.63 -11.71
N LEU A 228 0.06 1.41 -12.86
CA LEU A 228 0.84 0.21 -13.14
C LEU A 228 2.36 0.41 -13.00
N ARG A 229 2.78 1.63 -12.66
CA ARG A 229 4.18 1.97 -12.41
C ARG A 229 4.62 1.52 -11.02
N THR A 230 5.86 1.83 -10.67
CA THR A 230 6.48 1.35 -9.43
C THR A 230 6.01 2.06 -8.16
N ASP A 231 5.27 3.17 -8.28
CA ASP A 231 4.78 3.95 -7.14
C ASP A 231 3.94 3.11 -6.15
N GLY A 232 2.96 2.35 -6.65
CA GLY A 232 2.14 1.46 -5.81
C GLY A 232 2.96 0.37 -5.12
N THR A 233 3.94 -0.18 -5.84
CA THR A 233 4.84 -1.19 -5.27
C THR A 233 5.84 -0.61 -4.29
N ASP A 234 6.22 0.67 -4.40
CA ASP A 234 7.07 1.35 -3.42
C ASP A 234 6.30 1.66 -2.14
N ALA A 235 5.03 2.06 -2.24
CA ALA A 235 4.14 2.19 -1.09
C ALA A 235 3.99 0.85 -0.36
N TRP A 236 3.80 -0.25 -1.09
CA TRP A 236 3.69 -1.59 -0.51
C TRP A 236 5.00 -2.05 0.13
N ASP A 237 6.15 -1.81 -0.50
CA ASP A 237 7.47 -2.08 0.10
C ASP A 237 7.61 -1.40 1.47
N ASN A 238 7.18 -0.14 1.59
CA ASN A 238 7.23 0.61 2.84
C ASN A 238 6.29 0.01 3.89
N LEU A 239 5.09 -0.44 3.51
CA LEU A 239 4.18 -1.13 4.41
C LEU A 239 4.79 -2.44 4.91
N PHE A 240 5.27 -3.29 4.00
CA PHE A 240 5.83 -4.59 4.35
C PHE A 240 7.06 -4.47 5.25
N LEU A 241 8.03 -3.63 4.85
CA LEU A 241 9.24 -3.41 5.63
C LEU A 241 8.95 -2.72 6.96
N GLY A 242 7.98 -1.80 6.98
CA GLY A 242 7.53 -1.17 8.21
C GLY A 242 6.98 -2.18 9.21
N CYS A 243 6.06 -3.03 8.79
CA CYS A 243 5.49 -4.10 9.63
C CYS A 243 6.55 -5.12 10.08
N LEU A 244 7.53 -5.41 9.22
CA LEU A 244 8.61 -6.36 9.54
C LEU A 244 9.62 -5.81 10.54
N LEU A 245 10.04 -4.55 10.36
CA LEU A 245 11.17 -3.95 11.12
C LEU A 245 10.73 -3.17 12.35
N LEU A 246 9.54 -2.62 12.33
CA LEU A 246 8.95 -1.82 13.40
C LEU A 246 7.54 -2.37 13.73
N PRO A 247 7.45 -3.64 14.14
CA PRO A 247 6.16 -4.24 14.44
C PRO A 247 5.41 -3.42 15.48
N TYR A 248 4.09 -3.39 15.36
CA TYR A 248 3.25 -2.87 16.43
C TYR A 248 2.80 -4.04 17.32
N ASP A 249 2.79 -3.81 18.62
CA ASP A 249 2.30 -4.80 19.55
C ASP A 249 0.81 -5.05 19.30
N ASP A 250 0.46 -6.29 18.97
CA ASP A 250 -0.93 -6.79 18.95
C ASP A 250 -1.52 -6.86 20.36
N GLY A 251 -0.69 -6.63 21.38
CA GLY A 251 -1.01 -6.65 22.79
C GLY A 251 -1.92 -5.49 23.18
N GLY A 252 -3.22 -5.75 23.07
CA GLY A 252 -4.26 -5.10 23.81
C GLY A 252 -4.04 -3.63 24.20
N PHE A 253 -4.22 -2.72 23.29
CA PHE A 253 -4.58 -1.36 23.70
C PHE A 253 -5.93 -1.47 24.43
N ILE A 254 -5.86 -1.59 25.77
CA ILE A 254 -7.02 -1.35 26.61
C ILE A 254 -7.31 0.14 26.48
N TRP A 255 -8.24 0.46 25.58
CA TRP A 255 -8.81 1.79 25.51
C TRP A 255 -9.57 2.02 26.83
N SER A 256 -8.98 2.73 27.78
CA SER A 256 -9.72 3.28 28.88
C SER A 256 -10.31 4.61 28.41
N PRO A 257 -11.65 4.74 28.36
CA PRO A 257 -12.26 6.03 28.09
C PRO A 257 -11.84 6.99 29.20
N THR A 258 -11.22 8.10 28.83
CA THR A 258 -10.97 9.21 29.76
C THR A 258 -12.33 9.68 30.26
N PRO A 259 -12.57 9.75 31.58
CA PRO A 259 -13.82 10.31 32.08
C PRO A 259 -13.89 11.77 31.66
N THR A 260 -14.92 12.13 30.93
CA THR A 260 -15.33 13.53 30.73
C THR A 260 -15.58 14.16 32.06
N GLN A 261 -14.75 15.14 32.44
CA GLN A 261 -15.08 16.14 33.49
C GLN A 261 -15.95 17.23 32.92
#